data_fd1b8c0f141428a071bb6b3e0d5fb5b1
#
_entry.id   fd1b8c0f141428a071bb6b3e0d5fb5b1
#
_cell.length_a   1.000
_cell.length_b   1.000
_cell.length_c   1.000
_cell.angle_alpha   90.00
_cell.angle_beta   90.00
_cell.angle_gamma   90.00
#
_symmetry.space_group_name_H-M   'P 1'
#
loop_
_entity.id
_entity.type
_entity.pdbx_description
1 polymer ?
#
loop_
_entity_poly.entity_id
_entity_poly.type
_entity_poly.pdbx_seq_one_letter_code
_entity_poly.pdbx_strand_id
1 'polypeptide(L)'
;MHIRFFVISLFLLTLWNACTKSDKEHQNVIAEMTGREIVFPEVLNYQIGDKMIDFNPSEADYKIIVYIDSTGCTTCRMKMPVWDNIISEFKTISDNEVNFLMILNTAETPDYIHTINQKDFRHPVCFDPDNLFDKANNLPQKDAYHTFLLDASDRIVAIGNPADNPKIKRLYSEIIKNSNQNNQSHLCSNFSRAIGAVSREQVIKQKFQLKNYSDTLLTIQGLIPSCDCLDISVSSDTLSPNGKITATLLFNPESTESGSFMRYADIYFNEREYPERLYIHGFIVDSTLSE
;
A
#
# COMPACT_ATOMS: atom_id res chain seq x y z
N MET A 1 -28.10 -14.66 45.09
CA MET A 1 -27.93 -15.16 43.67
C MET A 1 -27.92 -14.02 42.65
N HIS A 2 -28.55 -12.90 42.89
CA HIS A 2 -28.63 -11.75 41.95
C HIS A 2 -27.35 -10.91 41.81
N ILE A 3 -26.49 -10.83 42.82
CA ILE A 3 -25.26 -10.02 42.80
C ILE A 3 -24.18 -10.64 41.88
N ARG A 4 -24.12 -11.98 41.77
CA ARG A 4 -23.15 -12.64 40.88
C ARG A 4 -23.46 -12.45 39.38
N PHE A 5 -24.70 -12.35 38.99
CA PHE A 5 -25.12 -12.09 37.62
C PHE A 5 -24.81 -10.64 37.20
N PHE A 6 -24.92 -9.68 38.10
CA PHE A 6 -24.65 -8.26 37.79
C PHE A 6 -23.14 -8.00 37.56
N VAL A 7 -22.25 -8.67 38.31
CA VAL A 7 -20.81 -8.54 38.15
C VAL A 7 -20.33 -9.17 36.85
N ILE A 8 -20.89 -10.32 36.44
CA ILE A 8 -20.54 -10.99 35.18
C ILE A 8 -21.03 -10.17 33.97
N SER A 9 -22.19 -9.56 34.02
CA SER A 9 -22.70 -8.69 32.95
C SER A 9 -21.90 -7.41 32.80
N LEU A 10 -21.43 -6.81 33.89
CA LEU A 10 -20.57 -5.61 33.85
C LEU A 10 -19.18 -5.92 33.29
N PHE A 11 -18.65 -7.11 33.60
CA PHE A 11 -17.32 -7.54 33.05
C PHE A 11 -17.38 -7.85 31.56
N LEU A 12 -18.47 -8.40 31.03
CA LEU A 12 -18.68 -8.63 29.60
C LEU A 12 -18.83 -7.32 28.79
N LEU A 13 -19.44 -6.29 29.36
CA LEU A 13 -19.58 -4.97 28.74
C LEU A 13 -18.22 -4.24 28.65
N THR A 14 -17.32 -4.42 29.60
CA THR A 14 -15.98 -3.82 29.55
C THR A 14 -15.05 -4.47 28.52
N LEU A 15 -15.21 -5.76 28.26
CA LEU A 15 -14.44 -6.47 27.21
C LEU A 15 -14.86 -6.04 25.80
N TRP A 16 -16.12 -5.71 25.57
CA TRP A 16 -16.58 -5.24 24.25
C TRP A 16 -16.05 -3.85 23.90
N ASN A 17 -15.97 -2.95 24.89
CA ASN A 17 -15.40 -1.61 24.68
C ASN A 17 -13.87 -1.62 24.44
N ALA A 18 -13.13 -2.58 25.00
CA ALA A 18 -11.69 -2.71 24.79
C ALA A 18 -11.34 -3.17 23.36
N CYS A 19 -12.15 -4.09 22.79
CA CYS A 19 -11.93 -4.58 21.43
C CYS A 19 -12.14 -3.49 20.38
N THR A 20 -13.21 -2.70 20.50
CA THR A 20 -13.53 -1.60 19.57
C THR A 20 -12.51 -0.45 19.62
N LYS A 21 -11.87 -0.19 20.77
CA LYS A 21 -10.87 0.86 20.92
C LYS A 21 -9.57 0.49 20.24
N SER A 22 -9.13 -0.77 20.34
CA SER A 22 -7.93 -1.28 19.67
C SER A 22 -8.06 -1.22 18.14
N ASP A 23 -9.24 -1.59 17.62
CA ASP A 23 -9.49 -1.58 16.18
C ASP A 23 -9.48 -0.15 15.61
N LYS A 24 -10.08 0.81 16.30
CA LYS A 24 -10.05 2.23 15.91
C LYS A 24 -8.63 2.81 15.89
N GLU A 25 -7.82 2.52 16.92
CA GLU A 25 -6.42 2.95 16.97
C GLU A 25 -5.62 2.40 15.77
N HIS A 26 -5.79 1.11 15.48
CA HIS A 26 -5.16 0.45 14.34
C HIS A 26 -5.56 1.12 13.01
N GLN A 27 -6.86 1.39 12.86
CA GLN A 27 -7.42 2.07 11.70
C GLN A 27 -6.85 3.48 11.50
N ASN A 28 -6.73 4.26 12.56
CA ASN A 28 -6.19 5.61 12.49
C ASN A 28 -4.72 5.62 12.05
N VAL A 29 -3.90 4.71 12.56
CA VAL A 29 -2.49 4.61 12.16
C VAL A 29 -2.35 4.25 10.68
N ILE A 30 -3.12 3.28 10.18
CA ILE A 30 -3.12 2.91 8.76
C ILE A 30 -3.54 4.11 7.90
N ALA A 31 -4.59 4.81 8.32
CA ALA A 31 -5.09 5.98 7.60
C ALA A 31 -4.08 7.14 7.53
N GLU A 32 -3.37 7.40 8.62
CA GLU A 32 -2.31 8.41 8.69
C GLU A 32 -1.11 8.07 7.80
N MET A 33 -0.73 6.80 7.75
CA MET A 33 0.41 6.35 6.95
C MET A 33 0.11 6.22 5.46
N THR A 34 -1.11 5.84 5.08
CA THR A 34 -1.48 5.61 3.67
C THR A 34 -1.33 6.90 2.85
N GLY A 35 -0.64 6.81 1.71
CA GLY A 35 -0.34 7.95 0.83
C GLY A 35 0.86 8.79 1.26
N ARG A 36 1.43 8.53 2.43
CA ARG A 36 2.64 9.21 2.90
C ARG A 36 3.84 8.76 2.08
N GLU A 37 4.69 9.70 1.70
CA GLU A 37 5.96 9.46 1.02
C GLU A 37 7.00 8.95 2.01
N ILE A 38 7.74 7.92 1.62
CA ILE A 38 8.85 7.35 2.38
C ILE A 38 10.17 7.93 1.86
N VAL A 39 10.97 8.40 2.78
CA VAL A 39 12.30 8.94 2.51
C VAL A 39 13.34 7.86 2.76
N PHE A 40 14.20 7.61 1.77
CA PHE A 40 15.37 6.75 1.89
C PHE A 40 16.60 7.64 2.16
N PRO A 41 17.20 7.61 3.37
CA PRO A 41 18.42 8.37 3.65
C PRO A 41 19.57 7.96 2.71
N GLU A 42 20.22 8.92 2.05
CA GLU A 42 21.31 8.68 1.09
C GLU A 42 22.53 7.95 1.69
N VAL A 43 22.71 8.05 3.01
CA VAL A 43 23.82 7.42 3.74
C VAL A 43 23.62 5.94 4.01
N LEU A 44 22.44 5.37 3.72
CA LEU A 44 22.19 3.95 3.90
C LEU A 44 22.91 3.14 2.84
N ASN A 45 23.55 2.06 3.28
CA ASN A 45 24.26 1.14 2.42
C ASN A 45 23.48 -0.17 2.29
N TYR A 46 23.47 -0.72 1.09
CA TYR A 46 22.72 -1.92 0.74
C TYR A 46 23.65 -3.06 0.37
N GLN A 47 23.28 -4.28 0.75
CA GLN A 47 24.08 -5.46 0.45
C GLN A 47 23.21 -6.69 0.17
N ILE A 48 23.76 -7.67 -0.54
CA ILE A 48 23.23 -9.01 -0.73
C ILE A 48 24.26 -9.99 -0.17
N GLY A 49 23.88 -10.68 0.90
CA GLY A 49 24.83 -11.48 1.67
C GLY A 49 25.92 -10.60 2.28
N ASP A 50 27.18 -10.85 1.93
CA ASP A 50 28.37 -10.10 2.36
C ASP A 50 28.85 -9.08 1.30
N LYS A 51 28.12 -8.88 0.21
CA LYS A 51 28.50 -8.00 -0.89
C LYS A 51 27.68 -6.72 -0.90
N MET A 52 28.39 -5.60 -0.80
CA MET A 52 27.80 -4.29 -1.03
C MET A 52 27.32 -4.18 -2.47
N ILE A 53 26.16 -3.56 -2.67
CA ILE A 53 25.56 -3.33 -3.97
C ILE A 53 25.25 -1.85 -4.17
N ASP A 54 25.32 -1.41 -5.41
CA ASP A 54 24.74 -0.14 -5.84
C ASP A 54 23.25 -0.39 -6.09
N PHE A 55 22.42 0.08 -5.17
CA PHE A 55 20.99 -0.18 -5.17
C PHE A 55 20.23 1.09 -4.84
N ASN A 56 19.39 1.52 -5.75
CA ASN A 56 18.45 2.60 -5.51
C ASN A 56 17.05 2.02 -5.22
N PRO A 57 16.58 2.06 -3.98
CA PRO A 57 15.26 1.52 -3.66
C PRO A 57 14.12 2.19 -4.43
N SER A 58 14.28 3.45 -4.86
CA SER A 58 13.23 4.19 -5.58
C SER A 58 13.09 3.79 -7.06
N GLU A 59 14.05 3.06 -7.62
CA GLU A 59 14.01 2.59 -9.01
C GLU A 59 13.20 1.31 -9.18
N ALA A 60 11.88 1.38 -8.99
CA ALA A 60 10.96 0.29 -9.29
C ALA A 60 9.52 0.81 -9.32
N ASP A 61 8.64 0.08 -10.01
CA ASP A 61 7.20 0.38 -10.03
C ASP A 61 6.57 0.21 -8.65
N TYR A 62 7.02 -0.83 -7.93
CA TYR A 62 6.62 -1.12 -6.55
C TYR A 62 7.82 -1.48 -5.67
N LYS A 63 7.73 -1.13 -4.39
CA LYS A 63 8.74 -1.47 -3.39
C LYS A 63 8.08 -2.08 -2.17
N ILE A 64 8.56 -3.24 -1.74
CA ILE A 64 8.18 -3.87 -0.49
C ILE A 64 9.26 -3.57 0.53
N ILE A 65 8.92 -2.79 1.54
CA ILE A 65 9.83 -2.42 2.61
C ILE A 65 9.47 -3.21 3.87
N VAL A 66 10.50 -3.83 4.46
CA VAL A 66 10.42 -4.53 5.74
C VAL A 66 11.41 -3.87 6.68
N TYR A 67 10.91 -3.07 7.60
CA TYR A 67 11.73 -2.50 8.66
C TYR A 67 11.64 -3.37 9.92
N ILE A 68 12.79 -3.73 10.48
CA ILE A 68 12.90 -4.51 11.71
C ILE A 68 13.67 -3.69 12.74
N ASP A 69 12.96 -3.24 13.77
CA ASP A 69 13.58 -2.49 14.86
C ASP A 69 14.48 -3.38 15.74
N SER A 70 15.22 -2.76 16.65
CA SER A 70 16.16 -3.42 17.54
C SER A 70 15.48 -4.18 18.70
N THR A 71 14.14 -4.20 18.78
CA THR A 71 13.43 -4.88 19.87
C THR A 71 13.24 -6.37 19.56
N GLY A 72 13.56 -7.24 20.50
CA GLY A 72 13.35 -8.69 20.39
C GLY A 72 14.35 -9.42 19.48
N CYS A 73 13.93 -10.56 18.94
CA CYS A 73 14.78 -11.42 18.11
C CYS A 73 14.74 -10.99 16.64
N THR A 74 15.70 -10.19 16.19
CA THR A 74 15.81 -9.73 14.79
C THR A 74 15.82 -10.89 13.80
N THR A 75 16.64 -11.91 14.02
CA THR A 75 16.77 -13.08 13.15
C THR A 75 15.45 -13.85 12.98
N CYS A 76 14.65 -13.97 14.06
CA CYS A 76 13.35 -14.62 14.01
C CYS A 76 12.34 -13.83 13.16
N ARG A 77 12.44 -12.49 13.18
CA ARG A 77 11.55 -11.57 12.48
C ARG A 77 11.88 -11.43 10.99
N MET A 78 13.11 -11.75 10.59
CA MET A 78 13.55 -11.69 9.18
C MET A 78 12.76 -12.62 8.25
N LYS A 79 12.33 -13.80 8.71
CA LYS A 79 11.48 -14.78 7.95
C LYS A 79 11.93 -15.02 6.51
N MET A 80 13.22 -15.00 6.25
CA MET A 80 13.84 -15.00 4.92
C MET A 80 13.26 -16.04 3.94
N PRO A 81 13.08 -17.34 4.31
CA PRO A 81 12.53 -18.31 3.38
C PRO A 81 11.07 -18.04 2.98
N VAL A 82 10.31 -17.35 3.84
CA VAL A 82 8.93 -16.95 3.52
C VAL A 82 8.95 -15.79 2.53
N TRP A 83 9.86 -14.85 2.74
CA TRP A 83 10.04 -13.72 1.84
C TRP A 83 10.52 -14.13 0.45
N ASP A 84 11.46 -15.07 0.33
CA ASP A 84 11.90 -15.60 -0.97
C ASP A 84 10.73 -16.11 -1.81
N ASN A 85 9.81 -16.87 -1.19
CA ASN A 85 8.62 -17.37 -1.86
C ASN A 85 7.68 -16.24 -2.29
N ILE A 86 7.43 -15.26 -1.39
CA ILE A 86 6.53 -14.13 -1.66
C ILE A 86 7.09 -13.25 -2.78
N ILE A 87 8.38 -12.91 -2.73
CA ILE A 87 9.03 -12.08 -3.74
C ILE A 87 9.03 -12.78 -5.11
N SER A 88 9.34 -14.08 -5.12
CA SER A 88 9.28 -14.89 -6.35
C SER A 88 7.86 -14.91 -6.94
N GLU A 89 6.84 -15.07 -6.11
CA GLU A 89 5.45 -15.03 -6.55
C GLU A 89 5.11 -13.63 -7.12
N PHE A 90 5.46 -12.55 -6.44
CA PHE A 90 5.16 -11.20 -6.90
C PHE A 90 5.85 -10.85 -8.22
N LYS A 91 7.07 -11.35 -8.46
CA LYS A 91 7.77 -11.19 -9.74
C LYS A 91 7.13 -11.97 -10.90
N THR A 92 6.34 -13.01 -10.61
CA THR A 92 5.68 -13.82 -11.66
C THR A 92 4.27 -13.37 -11.99
N ILE A 93 3.62 -12.63 -11.08
CA ILE A 93 2.23 -12.19 -11.29
C ILE A 93 2.10 -10.95 -12.14
N SER A 94 3.23 -10.29 -12.44
CA SER A 94 3.25 -8.95 -12.97
C SER A 94 4.55 -8.69 -13.76
N ASP A 95 4.50 -7.93 -14.87
CA ASP A 95 5.69 -7.40 -15.55
C ASP A 95 6.24 -6.15 -14.85
N ASN A 96 5.57 -5.65 -13.81
CA ASN A 96 6.08 -4.55 -12.99
C ASN A 96 7.35 -4.95 -12.27
N GLU A 97 8.27 -4.02 -12.22
CA GLU A 97 9.44 -4.17 -11.37
C GLU A 97 9.04 -4.01 -9.91
N VAL A 98 9.27 -5.08 -9.13
CA VAL A 98 9.00 -5.10 -7.70
C VAL A 98 10.31 -5.26 -6.95
N ASN A 99 10.77 -4.18 -6.33
CA ASN A 99 11.92 -4.22 -5.44
C ASN A 99 11.51 -4.67 -4.03
N PHE A 100 12.41 -5.39 -3.40
CA PHE A 100 12.30 -5.76 -1.99
C PHE A 100 13.50 -5.20 -1.23
N LEU A 101 13.25 -4.63 -0.06
CA LEU A 101 14.30 -4.13 0.83
C LEU A 101 13.98 -4.48 2.28
N MET A 102 14.93 -5.11 2.96
CA MET A 102 14.88 -5.34 4.40
C MET A 102 15.83 -4.38 5.11
N ILE A 103 15.33 -3.58 6.01
CA ILE A 103 16.10 -2.61 6.81
C ILE A 103 16.12 -3.10 8.24
N LEU A 104 17.30 -3.30 8.77
CA LEU A 104 17.55 -3.83 10.12
C LEU A 104 18.14 -2.73 11.01
N ASN A 105 17.39 -2.28 12.00
CA ASN A 105 17.93 -1.37 13.01
C ASN A 105 18.86 -2.13 13.98
N THR A 106 20.00 -2.51 13.46
CA THR A 106 21.08 -3.18 14.21
C THR A 106 22.40 -3.01 13.47
N ALA A 107 23.51 -3.16 14.21
CA ALA A 107 24.82 -3.23 13.58
C ALA A 107 24.97 -4.54 12.77
N GLU A 108 25.69 -4.45 11.66
CA GLU A 108 26.15 -5.64 10.95
C GLU A 108 27.06 -6.47 11.86
N THR A 109 26.79 -7.76 11.98
CA THR A 109 27.64 -8.70 12.71
C THR A 109 27.90 -9.94 11.87
N PRO A 110 29.02 -10.67 12.11
CA PRO A 110 29.28 -11.93 11.43
C PRO A 110 28.15 -12.94 11.55
N ASP A 111 27.43 -12.96 12.69
CA ASP A 111 26.31 -13.86 12.93
C ASP A 111 25.11 -13.56 12.03
N TYR A 112 24.81 -12.27 11.81
CA TYR A 112 23.75 -11.86 10.86
C TYR A 112 24.12 -12.24 9.42
N ILE A 113 25.35 -11.93 9.01
CA ILE A 113 25.84 -12.28 7.67
C ILE A 113 25.84 -13.80 7.47
N HIS A 114 26.32 -14.56 8.46
CA HIS A 114 26.28 -16.02 8.41
C HIS A 114 24.84 -16.53 8.26
N THR A 115 23.90 -15.98 9.02
CA THR A 115 22.49 -16.37 8.96
C THR A 115 21.87 -16.07 7.57
N ILE A 116 22.14 -14.87 7.02
CA ILE A 116 21.66 -14.47 5.69
C ILE A 116 22.22 -15.41 4.62
N ASN A 117 23.52 -15.69 4.64
CA ASN A 117 24.19 -16.58 3.69
C ASN A 117 23.73 -18.05 3.83
N GLN A 118 23.55 -18.52 5.08
CA GLN A 118 23.07 -19.89 5.35
C GLN A 118 21.65 -20.13 4.82
N LYS A 119 20.81 -19.09 4.81
CA LYS A 119 19.45 -19.14 4.27
C LYS A 119 19.39 -18.84 2.76
N ASP A 120 20.55 -18.56 2.13
CA ASP A 120 20.67 -18.20 0.72
C ASP A 120 19.77 -17.03 0.31
N PHE A 121 19.57 -16.08 1.23
CA PHE A 121 18.72 -14.92 0.98
C PHE A 121 19.42 -13.93 0.07
N ARG A 122 18.89 -13.76 -1.15
CA ARG A 122 19.50 -13.00 -2.25
C ARG A 122 18.79 -11.68 -2.57
N HIS A 123 18.20 -11.08 -1.55
CA HIS A 123 17.53 -9.78 -1.67
C HIS A 123 18.29 -8.70 -0.88
N PRO A 124 18.13 -7.42 -1.27
CA PRO A 124 18.79 -6.31 -0.59
C PRO A 124 18.46 -6.25 0.91
N VAL A 125 19.51 -6.11 1.70
CA VAL A 125 19.44 -5.87 3.15
C VAL A 125 20.24 -4.61 3.46
N CYS A 126 19.74 -3.79 4.37
CA CYS A 126 20.40 -2.63 4.91
C CYS A 126 20.57 -2.80 6.44
N PHE A 127 21.78 -2.62 6.96
CA PHE A 127 22.01 -2.47 8.39
C PHE A 127 22.02 -0.99 8.75
N ASP A 128 21.09 -0.59 9.61
CA ASP A 128 20.89 0.80 10.04
C ASP A 128 21.00 0.92 11.57
N PRO A 129 22.21 0.82 12.11
CA PRO A 129 22.44 0.86 13.55
C PRO A 129 22.06 2.21 14.19
N ASP A 130 22.12 3.27 13.41
CA ASP A 130 21.78 4.62 13.86
C ASP A 130 20.29 4.95 13.74
N ASN A 131 19.48 4.01 13.24
CA ASN A 131 18.04 4.16 13.05
C ASN A 131 17.67 5.38 12.20
N LEU A 132 18.41 5.60 11.12
CA LEU A 132 18.24 6.76 10.26
C LEU A 132 16.93 6.67 9.45
N PHE A 133 16.56 5.45 9.04
CA PHE A 133 15.33 5.22 8.30
C PHE A 133 14.09 5.57 9.11
N ASP A 134 13.98 5.09 10.35
CA ASP A 134 12.85 5.42 11.22
C ASP A 134 12.85 6.91 11.60
N LYS A 135 14.03 7.48 11.93
CA LYS A 135 14.15 8.91 12.22
C LYS A 135 13.68 9.81 11.07
N ALA A 136 13.98 9.43 9.82
CA ALA A 136 13.54 10.17 8.64
C ALA A 136 12.03 10.02 8.40
N ASN A 137 11.45 8.87 8.77
CA ASN A 137 10.07 8.52 8.43
C ASN A 137 9.10 8.55 9.61
N ASN A 138 9.58 8.66 10.84
CA ASN A 138 8.76 8.65 12.07
C ASN A 138 7.72 7.51 12.03
N LEU A 139 8.21 6.26 11.98
CA LEU A 139 7.36 5.08 11.89
C LEU A 139 6.58 4.86 13.21
N PRO A 140 5.37 4.28 13.15
CA PRO A 140 4.64 3.92 14.35
C PRO A 140 5.40 2.88 15.19
N GLN A 141 5.22 2.91 16.51
CA GLN A 141 5.95 2.02 17.42
C GLN A 141 5.63 0.52 17.26
N LYS A 142 4.45 0.17 16.72
CA LYS A 142 4.01 -1.23 16.59
C LYS A 142 4.57 -1.87 15.33
N ASP A 143 5.22 -3.01 15.45
CA ASP A 143 5.78 -3.82 14.35
C ASP A 143 4.79 -4.13 13.21
N ALA A 144 3.51 -4.21 13.54
CA ALA A 144 2.45 -4.46 12.57
C ALA A 144 2.41 -3.42 11.42
N TYR A 145 3.03 -2.24 11.62
CA TYR A 145 3.08 -1.15 10.64
C TYR A 145 4.46 -0.99 9.98
N HIS A 146 5.40 -1.89 10.26
CA HIS A 146 6.77 -1.83 9.78
C HIS A 146 7.00 -2.54 8.46
N THR A 147 5.93 -3.06 7.85
CA THR A 147 5.97 -3.62 6.50
C THR A 147 4.93 -2.93 5.65
N PHE A 148 5.35 -2.41 4.50
CA PHE A 148 4.46 -1.67 3.60
C PHE A 148 4.90 -1.79 2.15
N LEU A 149 3.91 -1.64 1.26
CA LEU A 149 4.09 -1.54 -0.19
C LEU A 149 4.09 -0.07 -0.59
N LEU A 150 5.08 0.34 -1.37
CA LEU A 150 5.18 1.66 -1.97
C LEU A 150 4.88 1.58 -3.47
N ASP A 151 4.37 2.68 -4.02
CA ASP A 151 4.26 2.90 -5.47
C ASP A 151 5.56 3.47 -6.06
N ALA A 152 5.55 3.77 -7.37
CA ALA A 152 6.68 4.36 -8.09
C ALA A 152 7.12 5.73 -7.53
N SER A 153 6.27 6.44 -6.80
CA SER A 153 6.55 7.74 -6.18
C SER A 153 6.92 7.62 -4.69
N ASP A 154 7.34 6.44 -4.25
CA ASP A 154 7.69 6.12 -2.86
C ASP A 154 6.56 6.36 -1.84
N ARG A 155 5.29 6.34 -2.29
CA ARG A 155 4.13 6.52 -1.41
C ARG A 155 3.57 5.19 -0.95
N ILE A 156 3.22 5.13 0.33
CA ILE A 156 2.60 3.94 0.93
C ILE A 156 1.23 3.69 0.31
N VAL A 157 1.07 2.54 -0.37
CA VAL A 157 -0.19 2.10 -0.97
C VAL A 157 -0.85 0.95 -0.22
N ALA A 158 -0.10 0.20 0.58
CA ALA A 158 -0.64 -0.78 1.50
C ALA A 158 0.29 -0.99 2.70
N ILE A 159 -0.29 -1.36 3.85
CA ILE A 159 0.43 -1.59 5.11
C ILE A 159 0.06 -2.94 5.67
N GLY A 160 1.04 -3.62 6.25
CA GLY A 160 0.91 -4.92 6.89
C GLY A 160 1.83 -5.95 6.25
N ASN A 161 2.14 -6.98 7.01
CA ASN A 161 3.13 -7.97 6.63
C ASN A 161 2.48 -9.14 5.84
N PRO A 162 2.73 -9.28 4.53
CA PRO A 162 2.23 -10.40 3.72
C PRO A 162 2.82 -11.75 4.13
N ALA A 163 3.96 -11.78 4.85
CA ALA A 163 4.53 -13.02 5.39
C ALA A 163 3.74 -13.58 6.59
N ASP A 164 2.92 -12.74 7.24
CA ASP A 164 2.12 -13.11 8.39
C ASP A 164 0.63 -13.21 8.09
N ASN A 165 0.17 -12.51 7.06
CA ASN A 165 -1.26 -12.38 6.78
C ASN A 165 -1.59 -12.64 5.31
N PRO A 166 -2.25 -13.77 4.99
CA PRO A 166 -2.64 -14.09 3.62
C PRO A 166 -3.57 -13.06 2.97
N LYS A 167 -4.36 -12.33 3.75
CA LYS A 167 -5.22 -11.25 3.21
C LYS A 167 -4.38 -10.07 2.75
N ILE A 168 -3.33 -9.71 3.50
CA ILE A 168 -2.38 -8.67 3.12
C ILE A 168 -1.58 -9.12 1.88
N LYS A 169 -1.13 -10.38 1.83
CA LYS A 169 -0.46 -10.93 0.65
C LYS A 169 -1.35 -10.81 -0.60
N ARG A 170 -2.63 -11.17 -0.48
CA ARG A 170 -3.59 -11.02 -1.59
C ARG A 170 -3.79 -9.56 -1.97
N LEU A 171 -3.89 -8.64 -1.00
CA LEU A 171 -4.00 -7.20 -1.28
C LEU A 171 -2.80 -6.69 -2.07
N TYR A 172 -1.56 -7.03 -1.68
CA TYR A 172 -0.36 -6.66 -2.43
C TYR A 172 -0.39 -7.25 -3.84
N SER A 173 -0.75 -8.54 -3.97
CA SER A 173 -0.89 -9.19 -5.29
C SER A 173 -1.90 -8.47 -6.19
N GLU A 174 -3.04 -8.06 -5.65
CA GLU A 174 -4.07 -7.33 -6.39
C GLU A 174 -3.59 -5.94 -6.82
N ILE A 175 -2.90 -5.21 -5.95
CA ILE A 175 -2.33 -3.89 -6.28
C ILE A 175 -1.27 -4.03 -7.38
N ILE A 176 -0.33 -4.96 -7.22
CA ILE A 176 0.77 -5.19 -8.17
C ILE A 176 0.24 -5.70 -9.53
N LYS A 177 -0.72 -6.63 -9.53
CA LYS A 177 -1.35 -7.15 -10.77
C LYS A 177 -2.10 -6.10 -11.54
N ASN A 178 -2.91 -5.32 -10.82
CA ASN A 178 -3.79 -4.34 -11.46
C ASN A 178 -3.00 -3.22 -12.18
N SER A 179 -1.74 -3.02 -11.82
CA SER A 179 -0.84 -2.15 -12.58
C SER A 179 -0.36 -2.77 -13.89
N ASN A 180 -0.31 -4.11 -14.00
CA ASN A 180 0.25 -4.79 -15.17
C ASN A 180 -0.70 -5.04 -16.32
N GLN A 181 -1.99 -5.17 -16.05
CA GLN A 181 -2.94 -5.22 -17.18
C GLN A 181 -2.81 -3.96 -18.05
N ASN A 182 -1.90 -3.08 -17.69
CA ASN A 182 -1.90 -1.69 -18.03
C ASN A 182 -0.60 -1.13 -18.64
N ASN A 183 0.56 -1.77 -18.59
CA ASN A 183 1.81 -1.19 -19.11
C ASN A 183 1.93 -1.12 -20.62
N GLN A 184 1.09 -1.81 -21.40
CA GLN A 184 1.07 -1.66 -22.88
C GLN A 184 0.03 -0.69 -23.40
N SER A 185 -0.86 -0.16 -22.58
CA SER A 185 -1.91 0.72 -23.07
C SER A 185 -2.55 1.69 -22.06
N HIS A 186 -1.92 1.98 -20.90
CA HIS A 186 -2.52 2.96 -20.00
C HIS A 186 -2.52 4.35 -20.60
N LEU A 187 -3.69 4.93 -20.55
CA LEU A 187 -3.91 6.34 -20.84
C LEU A 187 -3.52 7.22 -19.64
N CYS A 188 -3.43 6.64 -18.43
CA CYS A 188 -3.11 7.33 -17.18
C CYS A 188 -1.88 6.72 -16.50
N SER A 189 -0.78 7.45 -16.45
CA SER A 189 0.45 7.01 -15.76
C SER A 189 0.27 6.86 -14.24
N ASN A 190 -0.78 7.43 -13.67
CA ASN A 190 -1.03 7.47 -12.23
C ASN A 190 -2.49 7.11 -11.95
N PHE A 191 -2.87 5.89 -12.36
CA PHE A 191 -4.24 5.36 -12.35
C PHE A 191 -4.75 4.99 -10.94
N SER A 192 -3.89 4.97 -9.92
CA SER A 192 -4.25 4.69 -8.53
C SER A 192 -3.91 5.88 -7.63
N ARG A 193 -4.82 6.23 -6.71
CA ARG A 193 -4.64 7.33 -5.75
C ARG A 193 -4.92 6.85 -4.33
N ALA A 194 -3.89 6.95 -3.49
CA ALA A 194 -4.05 6.87 -2.05
C ALA A 194 -4.61 8.22 -1.56
N ILE A 195 -5.77 8.20 -0.92
CA ILE A 195 -6.43 9.41 -0.42
C ILE A 195 -6.41 9.54 1.11
N GLY A 196 -5.68 8.62 1.78
CA GLY A 196 -5.47 8.65 3.23
C GLY A 196 -6.73 8.38 4.04
N ALA A 197 -6.82 9.02 5.20
CA ALA A 197 -8.01 8.97 6.08
C ALA A 197 -9.09 9.92 5.56
N VAL A 198 -10.32 9.42 5.48
CA VAL A 198 -11.49 10.15 4.98
C VAL A 198 -12.61 10.06 5.99
N SER A 199 -13.18 11.21 6.38
CA SER A 199 -14.42 11.25 7.15
C SER A 199 -15.62 10.89 6.27
N ARG A 200 -16.63 10.23 6.84
CA ARG A 200 -17.89 9.92 6.14
C ARG A 200 -18.63 11.14 5.61
N GLU A 201 -18.43 12.29 6.23
CA GLU A 201 -19.09 13.53 5.87
C GLU A 201 -18.37 14.29 4.73
N GLN A 202 -17.18 13.82 4.33
CA GLN A 202 -16.33 14.49 3.37
C GLN A 202 -16.41 13.84 2.00
N VAL A 203 -17.03 14.53 1.04
CA VAL A 203 -16.97 14.11 -0.37
C VAL A 203 -15.57 14.37 -0.93
N ILE A 204 -14.96 13.33 -1.48
CA ILE A 204 -13.60 13.35 -2.03
C ILE A 204 -13.65 13.50 -3.55
N LYS A 205 -12.93 14.49 -4.05
CA LYS A 205 -12.75 14.72 -5.48
C LYS A 205 -11.33 14.41 -5.90
N GLN A 206 -11.16 13.42 -6.80
CA GLN A 206 -9.87 13.06 -7.37
C GLN A 206 -9.85 13.25 -8.88
N LYS A 207 -8.77 13.85 -9.40
CA LYS A 207 -8.59 14.09 -10.83
C LYS A 207 -7.47 13.21 -11.36
N PHE A 208 -7.73 12.57 -12.50
CA PHE A 208 -6.78 11.75 -13.23
C PHE A 208 -6.59 12.35 -14.62
N GLN A 209 -5.36 12.42 -15.07
CA GLN A 209 -5.05 12.89 -16.41
C GLN A 209 -4.80 11.69 -17.31
N LEU A 210 -5.68 11.50 -18.32
CA LEU A 210 -5.52 10.48 -19.34
C LEU A 210 -4.83 11.10 -20.56
N LYS A 211 -3.85 10.39 -21.12
CA LYS A 211 -3.15 10.78 -22.34
C LYS A 211 -3.23 9.64 -23.35
N ASN A 212 -3.63 9.95 -24.55
CA ASN A 212 -3.61 9.00 -25.66
C ASN A 212 -2.20 8.92 -26.26
N TYR A 213 -1.56 7.77 -26.14
CA TYR A 213 -0.23 7.52 -26.70
C TYR A 213 -0.30 6.86 -28.09
N SER A 214 -1.50 6.55 -28.59
CA SER A 214 -1.71 5.99 -29.92
C SER A 214 -1.83 7.09 -30.97
N ASP A 215 -1.82 6.69 -32.23
CA ASP A 215 -2.04 7.52 -33.41
C ASP A 215 -3.52 7.58 -33.83
N THR A 216 -4.41 6.88 -33.10
CA THR A 216 -5.85 6.82 -33.35
C THR A 216 -6.64 7.69 -32.38
N LEU A 217 -7.78 8.20 -32.83
CA LEU A 217 -8.76 8.85 -31.96
C LEU A 217 -9.42 7.79 -31.08
N LEU A 218 -9.50 8.05 -29.77
CA LEU A 218 -10.24 7.21 -28.83
C LEU A 218 -11.55 7.89 -28.46
N THR A 219 -12.65 7.10 -28.49
CA THR A 219 -14.00 7.58 -28.19
C THR A 219 -14.55 6.84 -26.99
N ILE A 220 -14.97 7.57 -25.95
CA ILE A 220 -15.51 6.99 -24.73
C ILE A 220 -16.90 6.40 -25.02
N GLN A 221 -17.05 5.12 -24.75
CA GLN A 221 -18.29 4.36 -24.88
C GLN A 221 -19.10 4.33 -23.58
N GLY A 222 -18.41 4.31 -22.44
CA GLY A 222 -19.08 4.20 -21.14
C GLY A 222 -18.17 4.52 -19.97
N LEU A 223 -18.80 4.93 -18.88
CA LEU A 223 -18.18 5.23 -17.60
C LEU A 223 -18.92 4.39 -16.54
N ILE A 224 -18.23 3.45 -15.89
CA ILE A 224 -18.83 2.50 -14.95
C ILE A 224 -18.12 2.57 -13.61
N PRO A 225 -18.73 3.19 -12.58
CA PRO A 225 -18.21 3.17 -11.23
C PRO A 225 -18.47 1.82 -10.56
N SER A 226 -17.59 1.44 -9.59
CA SER A 226 -17.68 0.17 -8.86
C SER A 226 -18.77 0.13 -7.78
N CYS A 227 -19.37 1.25 -7.44
CA CYS A 227 -20.45 1.39 -6.44
C CYS A 227 -21.25 2.67 -6.67
N ASP A 228 -22.44 2.75 -6.08
CA ASP A 228 -23.26 3.96 -6.06
C ASP A 228 -22.63 5.10 -5.22
N CYS A 229 -21.59 4.76 -4.44
CA CYS A 229 -20.81 5.70 -3.64
C CYS A 229 -19.76 6.48 -4.46
N LEU A 230 -19.60 6.17 -5.75
CA LEU A 230 -18.59 6.76 -6.63
C LEU A 230 -19.21 7.25 -7.92
N ASP A 231 -18.99 8.53 -8.26
CA ASP A 231 -19.33 9.08 -9.56
C ASP A 231 -18.06 9.31 -10.39
N ILE A 232 -18.19 9.20 -11.71
CA ILE A 232 -17.12 9.51 -12.65
C ILE A 232 -17.61 10.45 -13.74
N SER A 233 -16.79 11.44 -14.06
CA SER A 233 -17.01 12.34 -15.18
C SER A 233 -15.70 12.59 -15.94
N VAL A 234 -15.80 12.97 -17.21
CA VAL A 234 -14.65 13.26 -18.07
C VAL A 234 -14.80 14.65 -18.70
N SER A 235 -13.67 15.29 -19.03
CA SER A 235 -13.67 16.62 -19.65
C SER A 235 -14.00 16.61 -21.14
N SER A 236 -13.97 15.44 -21.80
CA SER A 236 -14.34 15.24 -23.21
C SER A 236 -14.65 13.76 -23.43
N ASP A 237 -15.60 13.46 -24.32
CA ASP A 237 -15.95 12.10 -24.74
C ASP A 237 -14.98 11.54 -25.78
N THR A 238 -14.04 12.34 -26.27
CA THR A 238 -13.03 11.93 -27.22
C THR A 238 -11.64 12.31 -26.77
N LEU A 239 -10.66 11.50 -27.13
CA LEU A 239 -9.25 11.68 -26.79
C LEU A 239 -8.40 11.54 -28.06
N SER A 240 -8.03 12.67 -28.64
CA SER A 240 -7.23 12.76 -29.87
C SER A 240 -5.85 12.14 -29.71
N PRO A 241 -5.18 11.71 -30.80
CA PRO A 241 -3.78 11.27 -30.76
C PRO A 241 -2.90 12.29 -30.03
N ASN A 242 -2.08 11.81 -29.09
CA ASN A 242 -1.25 12.62 -28.21
C ASN A 242 -2.01 13.65 -27.35
N GLY A 243 -3.34 13.68 -27.41
CA GLY A 243 -4.20 14.55 -26.61
C GLY A 243 -4.29 14.11 -25.15
N LYS A 244 -4.88 14.98 -24.34
CA LYS A 244 -5.13 14.73 -22.91
C LYS A 244 -6.54 15.12 -22.53
N ILE A 245 -7.18 14.32 -21.67
CA ILE A 245 -8.44 14.64 -21.00
C ILE A 245 -8.29 14.42 -19.50
N THR A 246 -9.20 15.02 -18.73
CA THR A 246 -9.26 14.82 -17.27
C THR A 246 -10.48 13.97 -16.94
N ALA A 247 -10.26 12.85 -16.26
CA ALA A 247 -11.30 12.11 -15.56
C ALA A 247 -11.36 12.59 -14.11
N THR A 248 -12.57 12.75 -13.60
CA THR A 248 -12.82 13.18 -12.21
C THR A 248 -13.67 12.13 -11.52
N LEU A 249 -13.16 11.57 -10.43
CA LEU A 249 -13.88 10.72 -9.52
C LEU A 249 -14.40 11.56 -8.34
N LEU A 250 -15.68 11.40 -8.01
CA LEU A 250 -16.32 11.94 -6.82
C LEU A 250 -16.74 10.77 -5.94
N PHE A 251 -16.11 10.64 -4.80
CA PHE A 251 -16.40 9.59 -3.82
C PHE A 251 -17.17 10.17 -2.64
N ASN A 252 -18.38 9.66 -2.42
CA ASN A 252 -19.19 9.95 -1.25
C ASN A 252 -19.13 8.76 -0.28
N PRO A 253 -18.38 8.87 0.83
CA PRO A 253 -18.21 7.77 1.77
C PRO A 253 -19.36 7.59 2.76
N GLU A 254 -20.43 8.38 2.72
CA GLU A 254 -21.51 8.42 3.72
C GLU A 254 -22.09 7.03 4.07
N SER A 255 -22.32 6.19 3.05
CA SER A 255 -22.84 4.83 3.19
C SER A 255 -21.75 3.75 3.26
N THR A 256 -20.48 4.13 3.31
CA THR A 256 -19.35 3.18 3.34
C THR A 256 -19.01 2.80 4.77
N GLU A 257 -18.82 1.51 5.03
CA GLU A 257 -18.38 1.03 6.35
C GLU A 257 -17.01 1.58 6.72
N SER A 258 -16.77 1.78 8.04
CA SER A 258 -15.45 2.18 8.54
C SER A 258 -14.42 1.11 8.25
N GLY A 259 -13.22 1.53 7.91
CA GLY A 259 -12.12 0.63 7.57
C GLY A 259 -11.47 0.94 6.22
N SER A 260 -10.57 0.06 5.79
CA SER A 260 -9.92 0.17 4.50
C SER A 260 -10.91 0.01 3.36
N PHE A 261 -10.77 0.86 2.35
CA PHE A 261 -11.57 0.75 1.13
C PHE A 261 -10.70 0.86 -0.11
N MET A 262 -11.17 0.24 -1.17
CA MET A 262 -10.73 0.45 -2.54
C MET A 262 -11.98 0.60 -3.41
N ARG A 263 -12.01 1.64 -4.22
CA ARG A 263 -13.05 1.88 -5.22
C ARG A 263 -12.40 2.15 -6.56
N TYR A 264 -13.09 1.79 -7.63
CA TYR A 264 -12.59 2.02 -8.97
C TYR A 264 -13.71 2.48 -9.91
N ALA A 265 -13.31 3.09 -10.99
CA ALA A 265 -14.19 3.37 -12.11
C ALA A 265 -13.53 2.95 -13.41
N ASP A 266 -14.31 2.33 -14.29
CA ASP A 266 -13.90 1.87 -15.61
C ASP A 266 -14.33 2.86 -16.67
N ILE A 267 -13.40 3.22 -17.57
CA ILE A 267 -13.64 4.05 -18.75
C ILE A 267 -13.48 3.15 -19.97
N TYR A 268 -14.58 2.87 -20.66
CA TYR A 268 -14.60 2.06 -21.87
C TYR A 268 -14.43 2.95 -23.09
N PHE A 269 -13.58 2.52 -24.01
CA PHE A 269 -13.37 3.15 -25.31
C PHE A 269 -13.78 2.19 -26.43
N ASN A 270 -14.36 2.73 -27.52
CA ASN A 270 -14.76 1.91 -28.68
C ASN A 270 -13.57 1.20 -29.33
N GLU A 271 -12.41 1.84 -29.32
CA GLU A 271 -11.20 1.39 -30.01
C GLU A 271 -10.29 0.51 -29.13
N ARG A 272 -10.74 0.14 -27.91
CA ARG A 272 -9.95 -0.67 -26.96
C ARG A 272 -10.72 -1.87 -26.45
N GLU A 273 -10.04 -3.00 -26.35
CA GLU A 273 -10.61 -4.24 -25.84
C GLU A 273 -10.88 -4.18 -24.32
N TYR A 274 -10.00 -3.50 -23.58
CA TYR A 274 -10.08 -3.39 -22.12
C TYR A 274 -10.31 -1.95 -21.68
N PRO A 275 -11.09 -1.72 -20.60
CA PRO A 275 -11.30 -0.39 -20.06
C PRO A 275 -10.02 0.19 -19.43
N GLU A 276 -9.94 1.51 -19.41
CA GLU A 276 -9.04 2.21 -18.50
C GLU A 276 -9.66 2.23 -17.11
N ARG A 277 -8.99 1.64 -16.11
CA ARG A 277 -9.47 1.56 -14.73
C ARG A 277 -8.72 2.52 -13.83
N LEU A 278 -9.45 3.37 -13.15
CA LEU A 278 -8.93 4.35 -12.20
C LEU A 278 -9.30 3.95 -10.78
N TYR A 279 -8.33 3.94 -9.87
CA TYR A 279 -8.52 3.53 -8.48
C TYR A 279 -8.39 4.69 -7.51
N ILE A 280 -9.21 4.66 -6.47
CA ILE A 280 -9.00 5.38 -5.22
C ILE A 280 -9.02 4.39 -4.06
N HIS A 281 -8.15 4.58 -3.10
CA HIS A 281 -8.08 3.74 -1.91
C HIS A 281 -7.67 4.56 -0.69
N GLY A 282 -8.05 4.09 0.48
CA GLY A 282 -7.80 4.81 1.72
C GLY A 282 -8.50 4.15 2.88
N PHE A 283 -8.87 4.97 3.85
CA PHE A 283 -9.46 4.52 5.09
C PHE A 283 -10.62 5.42 5.51
N ILE A 284 -11.81 4.83 5.79
CA ILE A 284 -12.93 5.58 6.36
C ILE A 284 -12.79 5.63 7.87
N VAL A 285 -12.74 6.85 8.41
CA VAL A 285 -12.73 7.11 9.86
C VAL A 285 -14.06 7.74 10.28
N ASP A 286 -14.58 7.31 11.42
CA ASP A 286 -15.78 7.92 12.00
C ASP A 286 -15.40 9.29 12.60
N SER A 287 -16.20 10.31 12.33
CA SER A 287 -16.00 11.71 12.74
C SER A 287 -16.13 11.96 14.26
N THR A 288 -16.18 10.93 15.11
CA THR A 288 -16.40 11.04 16.56
C THR A 288 -15.14 11.26 17.40
N LEU A 289 -14.03 11.77 16.83
CA LEU A 289 -12.83 12.10 17.58
C LEU A 289 -12.36 13.55 17.33
N SER A 290 -13.22 14.51 17.69
CA SER A 290 -12.79 15.88 18.00
C SER A 290 -13.45 16.28 19.31
N GLU A 291 -12.90 15.80 20.43
CA GLU A 291 -12.90 16.44 21.75
C GLU A 291 -11.71 15.95 22.55
#